data_d0331f100ae9bc685f8351951fb64d52
#
_entry.id   d0331f100ae9bc685f8351951fb64d52
#
_cell.length_a   1.000
_cell.length_b   1.000
_cell.length_c   1.000
_cell.angle_alpha   90.00
_cell.angle_beta   90.00
_cell.angle_gamma   90.00
#
_symmetry.space_group_name_H-M   'P 1'
#
loop_
_entity.id
_entity.type
_entity.pdbx_description
1 polymer ?
#
loop_
_entity_poly.entity_id
_entity_poly.type
_entity_poly.pdbx_seq_one_letter_code
_entity_poly.pdbx_strand_id
1 'polypeptide(L)'
;YILKPINSNEQREVFERIRTNLDRELDEKRNIEKLRAYYMESLPVLQENFYTSLIEGRIPASEIEKYLKQYQIPWSGPYYVATILHISTPDPQLELDPFLLGMSVKQLAEEQFVDKWRSNTFFYLGDILVITQLKETEEITAYTNAMDRFCKLAKRVCGAKVTAGIGPVCDEIAELPASYQGARNAVSYRVIYGNTRAINIAEIDPQGSAEEPWEEQSIGNILKKIKTGDEQALKEAVKESVTQLSGRGASL
;
A
#
# COMPACT_ATOMS: atom_id res chain seq x y z
N TYR A 1 -51.34 33.10 4.44
CA TYR A 1 -52.75 33.60 4.21
C TYR A 1 -52.66 34.99 3.62
N ILE A 2 -53.20 35.21 2.44
CA ILE A 2 -53.31 36.50 1.79
C ILE A 2 -54.73 36.95 1.91
N LEU A 3 -55.00 38.02 2.64
CA LEU A 3 -56.32 38.60 2.85
C LEU A 3 -56.68 39.53 1.66
N LYS A 4 -57.91 39.47 1.16
CA LYS A 4 -58.41 40.39 0.16
C LYS A 4 -58.95 41.66 0.82
N PRO A 5 -58.80 42.88 0.20
CA PRO A 5 -58.27 43.16 -1.12
C PRO A 5 -56.74 43.21 -1.16
N ILE A 6 -56.15 42.63 -2.18
CA ILE A 6 -54.69 42.52 -2.34
C ILE A 6 -54.21 43.80 -3.07
N ASN A 7 -53.34 44.54 -2.41
CA ASN A 7 -52.63 45.65 -3.06
C ASN A 7 -51.51 45.11 -3.95
N SER A 8 -51.37 45.60 -5.17
CA SER A 8 -50.36 45.16 -6.14
C SER A 8 -48.93 45.29 -5.62
N ASN A 9 -48.69 46.21 -4.71
CA ASN A 9 -47.36 46.36 -4.06
C ASN A 9 -47.09 45.26 -3.05
N GLU A 10 -48.06 44.84 -2.26
CA GLU A 10 -47.91 43.71 -1.30
C GLU A 10 -47.67 42.37 -2.03
N GLN A 11 -48.34 42.18 -3.16
CA GLN A 11 -48.07 41.02 -4.01
C GLN A 11 -46.64 41.00 -4.51
N ARG A 12 -46.13 42.12 -4.97
CA ARG A 12 -44.78 42.26 -5.47
C ARG A 12 -43.75 41.95 -4.38
N GLU A 13 -43.91 42.47 -3.19
CA GLU A 13 -43.05 42.18 -2.07
C GLU A 13 -43.05 40.69 -1.68
N VAL A 14 -44.22 40.06 -1.68
CA VAL A 14 -44.33 38.62 -1.40
C VAL A 14 -43.59 37.80 -2.48
N PHE A 15 -43.76 38.14 -3.75
CA PHE A 15 -43.05 37.45 -4.84
C PHE A 15 -41.55 37.66 -4.79
N GLU A 16 -41.06 38.86 -4.49
CA GLU A 16 -39.64 39.16 -4.32
C GLU A 16 -39.05 38.37 -3.14
N ARG A 17 -39.72 38.26 -2.02
CA ARG A 17 -39.33 37.44 -0.88
C ARG A 17 -39.25 35.95 -1.23
N ILE A 18 -40.28 35.44 -1.93
CA ILE A 18 -40.31 34.04 -2.38
C ILE A 18 -39.13 33.78 -3.31
N ARG A 19 -38.92 34.66 -4.28
CA ARG A 19 -37.80 34.54 -5.24
C ARG A 19 -36.44 34.54 -4.51
N THR A 20 -36.21 35.48 -3.62
CA THR A 20 -34.96 35.57 -2.85
C THR A 20 -34.73 34.32 -2.00
N ASN A 21 -35.78 33.76 -1.39
CA ASN A 21 -35.66 32.53 -0.63
C ASN A 21 -35.35 31.31 -1.52
N LEU A 22 -36.01 31.20 -2.68
CA LEU A 22 -35.76 30.15 -3.64
C LEU A 22 -34.34 30.24 -4.24
N ASP A 23 -33.89 31.43 -4.60
CA ASP A 23 -32.54 31.66 -5.11
C ASP A 23 -31.50 31.25 -4.07
N ARG A 24 -31.71 31.62 -2.79
CA ARG A 24 -30.84 31.22 -1.70
C ARG A 24 -30.81 29.68 -1.50
N GLU A 25 -31.96 29.02 -1.48
CA GLU A 25 -32.03 27.56 -1.37
C GLU A 25 -31.36 26.85 -2.56
N LEU A 26 -31.51 27.38 -3.76
CA LEU A 26 -30.84 26.86 -4.95
C LEU A 26 -29.32 27.03 -4.87
N ASP A 27 -28.86 28.17 -4.43
CA ASP A 27 -27.42 28.43 -4.25
C ASP A 27 -26.81 27.56 -3.15
N GLU A 28 -27.52 27.36 -2.03
CA GLU A 28 -27.11 26.44 -0.97
C GLU A 28 -26.99 25.00 -1.50
N LYS A 29 -28.00 24.52 -2.24
CA LYS A 29 -27.96 23.18 -2.88
C LYS A 29 -26.80 23.04 -3.86
N ARG A 30 -26.58 24.02 -4.73
CA ARG A 30 -25.45 24.03 -5.66
C ARG A 30 -24.09 24.01 -4.97
N ASN A 31 -23.98 24.74 -3.85
CA ASN A 31 -22.75 24.75 -3.05
C ASN A 31 -22.50 23.39 -2.39
N ILE A 32 -23.54 22.75 -1.85
CA ILE A 32 -23.44 21.39 -1.30
C ILE A 32 -23.04 20.39 -2.36
N GLU A 33 -23.64 20.45 -3.56
CA GLU A 33 -23.30 19.57 -4.68
C GLU A 33 -21.85 19.75 -5.13
N LYS A 34 -21.38 20.99 -5.26
CA LYS A 34 -19.96 21.29 -5.56
C LYS A 34 -19.04 20.73 -4.48
N LEU A 35 -19.36 20.93 -3.19
CA LEU A 35 -18.55 20.44 -2.09
C LEU A 35 -18.49 18.90 -2.08
N ARG A 36 -19.61 18.23 -2.38
CA ARG A 36 -19.64 16.78 -2.55
C ARG A 36 -18.77 16.32 -3.73
N ALA A 37 -18.83 17.01 -4.86
CA ALA A 37 -18.02 16.68 -6.02
C ALA A 37 -16.52 16.80 -5.69
N TYR A 38 -16.07 17.88 -5.04
CA TYR A 38 -14.69 18.04 -4.59
C TYR A 38 -14.27 16.96 -3.59
N TYR A 39 -15.16 16.59 -2.66
CA TYR A 39 -14.87 15.53 -1.72
C TYR A 39 -14.67 14.18 -2.44
N MET A 40 -15.56 13.84 -3.36
CA MET A 40 -15.47 12.58 -4.13
C MET A 40 -14.22 12.54 -5.02
N GLU A 41 -13.84 13.65 -5.62
CA GLU A 41 -12.61 13.78 -6.40
C GLU A 41 -11.35 13.62 -5.55
N SER A 42 -11.39 14.14 -4.32
CA SER A 42 -10.26 14.07 -3.37
C SER A 42 -10.18 12.73 -2.62
N LEU A 43 -11.27 11.94 -2.62
CA LEU A 43 -11.38 10.72 -1.81
C LEU A 43 -10.26 9.70 -2.06
N PRO A 44 -9.85 9.41 -3.32
CA PRO A 44 -8.74 8.48 -3.58
C PRO A 44 -7.42 8.92 -2.91
N VAL A 45 -7.11 10.22 -2.97
CA VAL A 45 -5.89 10.77 -2.35
C VAL A 45 -5.96 10.67 -0.82
N LEU A 46 -7.13 10.93 -0.24
CA LEU A 46 -7.36 10.80 1.21
C LEU A 46 -7.22 9.34 1.66
N GLN A 47 -7.70 8.39 0.86
CA GLN A 47 -7.55 6.95 1.11
C GLN A 47 -6.08 6.52 1.04
N GLU A 48 -5.33 6.94 0.02
CA GLU A 48 -3.90 6.63 -0.08
C GLU A 48 -3.09 7.21 1.10
N ASN A 49 -3.38 8.45 1.50
CA ASN A 49 -2.77 9.05 2.69
C ASN A 49 -3.12 8.30 3.98
N PHE A 50 -4.36 7.80 4.10
CA PHE A 50 -4.77 6.97 5.22
C PHE A 50 -4.00 5.65 5.24
N TYR A 51 -3.92 4.92 4.12
CA TYR A 51 -3.17 3.67 4.03
C TYR A 51 -1.69 3.85 4.38
N THR A 52 -1.08 4.91 3.87
CA THR A 52 0.31 5.27 4.19
C THR A 52 0.48 5.52 5.69
N SER A 53 -0.38 6.33 6.29
CA SER A 53 -0.32 6.64 7.72
C SER A 53 -0.58 5.41 8.59
N LEU A 54 -1.42 4.50 8.12
CA LEU A 54 -1.73 3.26 8.81
C LEU A 54 -0.53 2.31 8.85
N ILE A 55 0.12 2.04 7.71
CA ILE A 55 1.30 1.15 7.65
C ILE A 55 2.51 1.72 8.38
N GLU A 56 2.58 3.04 8.55
CA GLU A 56 3.61 3.71 9.34
C GLU A 56 3.30 3.75 10.85
N GLY A 57 2.14 3.23 11.27
CA GLY A 57 1.73 3.22 12.67
C GLY A 57 1.41 4.60 13.25
N ARG A 58 1.10 5.60 12.41
CA ARG A 58 0.82 6.97 12.85
C ARG A 58 -0.62 7.15 13.35
N ILE A 59 -1.51 6.18 13.06
CA ILE A 59 -2.92 6.28 13.43
C ILE A 59 -3.17 5.46 14.70
N PRO A 60 -3.66 6.09 15.78
CA PRO A 60 -4.09 5.35 16.96
C PRO A 60 -5.19 4.35 16.65
N ALA A 61 -5.15 3.15 17.25
CA ALA A 61 -6.13 2.10 17.02
C ALA A 61 -7.58 2.57 17.23
N SER A 62 -7.80 3.44 18.21
CA SER A 62 -9.13 4.02 18.53
C SER A 62 -9.71 4.93 17.44
N GLU A 63 -8.89 5.44 16.52
CA GLU A 63 -9.33 6.33 15.44
C GLU A 63 -9.50 5.64 14.09
N ILE A 64 -8.97 4.42 13.93
CA ILE A 64 -8.98 3.68 12.65
C ILE A 64 -10.41 3.54 12.12
N GLU A 65 -11.36 3.08 12.95
CA GLU A 65 -12.74 2.92 12.52
C GLU A 65 -13.41 4.22 12.05
N LYS A 66 -13.06 5.34 12.69
CA LYS A 66 -13.56 6.66 12.30
C LYS A 66 -13.08 7.02 10.90
N TYR A 67 -11.79 6.82 10.62
CA TYR A 67 -11.22 7.11 9.29
C TYR A 67 -11.74 6.17 8.21
N LEU A 68 -11.93 4.88 8.51
CA LEU A 68 -12.54 3.92 7.57
C LEU A 68 -13.93 4.39 7.14
N LYS A 69 -14.77 4.81 8.10
CA LYS A 69 -16.11 5.37 7.81
C LYS A 69 -16.01 6.71 7.06
N GLN A 70 -15.14 7.60 7.50
CA GLN A 70 -14.97 8.92 6.89
C GLN A 70 -14.51 8.81 5.44
N TYR A 71 -13.56 7.95 5.13
CA TYR A 71 -13.02 7.79 3.78
C TYR A 71 -13.72 6.70 2.97
N GLN A 72 -14.86 6.19 3.44
CA GLN A 72 -15.69 5.19 2.76
C GLN A 72 -14.90 3.94 2.35
N ILE A 73 -13.99 3.49 3.22
CA ILE A 73 -13.19 2.29 2.99
C ILE A 73 -13.97 1.08 3.52
N PRO A 74 -14.41 0.16 2.65
CA PRO A 74 -15.28 -0.95 3.04
C PRO A 74 -14.50 -2.13 3.64
N TRP A 75 -13.61 -1.87 4.58
CA TRP A 75 -12.87 -2.93 5.25
C TRP A 75 -13.72 -3.55 6.36
N SER A 76 -13.93 -4.86 6.24
CA SER A 76 -14.74 -5.64 7.17
C SER A 76 -14.26 -7.10 7.30
N GLY A 77 -13.06 -7.40 6.79
CA GLY A 77 -12.48 -8.74 6.88
C GLY A 77 -11.98 -9.02 8.30
N PRO A 78 -11.93 -10.30 8.72
CA PRO A 78 -11.32 -10.68 9.97
C PRO A 78 -9.79 -10.67 9.94
N TYR A 79 -9.18 -10.76 8.76
CA TYR A 79 -7.74 -10.84 8.60
C TYR A 79 -7.23 -9.91 7.52
N TYR A 80 -6.01 -9.41 7.73
CA TYR A 80 -5.34 -8.48 6.82
C TYR A 80 -3.90 -8.92 6.57
N VAL A 81 -3.38 -8.59 5.40
CA VAL A 81 -1.99 -8.82 5.06
C VAL A 81 -1.47 -7.68 4.20
N ALA A 82 -0.28 -7.20 4.51
CA ALA A 82 0.45 -6.25 3.68
C ALA A 82 1.41 -7.01 2.76
N THR A 83 1.46 -6.60 1.50
CA THR A 83 2.37 -7.14 0.49
C THR A 83 3.08 -6.02 -0.24
N ILE A 84 4.38 -6.13 -0.41
CA ILE A 84 5.20 -5.20 -1.19
C ILE A 84 5.52 -5.84 -2.54
N LEU A 85 5.18 -5.16 -3.61
CA LEU A 85 5.61 -5.51 -4.96
C LEU A 85 6.82 -4.64 -5.32
N HIS A 86 8.00 -5.22 -5.14
CA HIS A 86 9.27 -4.57 -5.47
C HIS A 86 9.63 -4.82 -6.92
N ILE A 87 9.83 -3.76 -7.69
CA ILE A 87 10.25 -3.84 -9.09
C ILE A 87 11.77 -3.68 -9.12
N SER A 88 12.47 -4.74 -9.46
CA SER A 88 13.93 -4.66 -9.68
C SER A 88 14.23 -3.77 -10.87
N THR A 89 15.31 -2.99 -10.75
CA THR A 89 15.75 -2.05 -11.79
C THR A 89 15.72 -2.71 -13.16
N PRO A 90 15.06 -2.11 -14.16
CA PRO A 90 15.07 -2.63 -15.53
C PRO A 90 16.50 -2.78 -16.05
N ASP A 91 16.69 -3.72 -16.95
CA ASP A 91 17.96 -3.82 -17.68
C ASP A 91 18.23 -2.47 -18.35
N PRO A 92 19.42 -1.86 -18.16
CA PRO A 92 19.78 -0.57 -18.78
C PRO A 92 19.63 -0.54 -20.30
N GLN A 93 19.58 -1.71 -20.94
CA GLN A 93 19.37 -1.85 -22.39
C GLN A 93 17.89 -1.73 -22.80
N LEU A 94 16.96 -1.83 -21.85
CA LEU A 94 15.54 -1.57 -22.07
C LEU A 94 15.29 -0.09 -21.73
N GLU A 95 15.05 0.74 -22.73
CA GLU A 95 14.66 2.17 -22.58
C GLU A 95 13.25 2.32 -21.99
N LEU A 96 12.91 1.54 -20.93
CA LEU A 96 11.63 1.62 -20.25
C LEU A 96 11.73 2.62 -19.11
N ASP A 97 10.85 3.62 -19.14
CA ASP A 97 10.67 4.54 -18.03
C ASP A 97 10.22 3.76 -16.77
N PRO A 98 11.01 3.80 -15.66
CA PRO A 98 10.69 3.08 -14.44
C PRO A 98 9.32 3.46 -13.87
N PHE A 99 8.88 4.70 -14.04
CA PHE A 99 7.58 5.17 -13.59
C PHE A 99 6.44 4.54 -14.39
N LEU A 100 6.56 4.52 -15.73
CA LEU A 100 5.56 3.86 -16.58
C LEU A 100 5.49 2.35 -16.33
N LEU A 101 6.64 1.74 -16.06
CA LEU A 101 6.69 0.33 -15.68
C LEU A 101 5.96 0.08 -14.35
N GLY A 102 6.19 0.93 -13.35
CA GLY A 102 5.49 0.89 -12.08
C GLY A 102 3.98 1.04 -12.24
N MET A 103 3.52 2.00 -13.04
CA MET A 103 2.10 2.20 -13.35
C MET A 103 1.47 0.97 -14.00
N SER A 104 2.17 0.35 -14.96
CA SER A 104 1.68 -0.87 -15.64
C SER A 104 1.56 -2.06 -14.68
N VAL A 105 2.53 -2.22 -13.77
CA VAL A 105 2.50 -3.28 -12.75
C VAL A 105 1.38 -3.03 -11.74
N LYS A 106 1.18 -1.76 -11.29
CA LYS A 106 0.08 -1.39 -10.40
C LYS A 106 -1.27 -1.69 -11.03
N GLN A 107 -1.50 -1.26 -12.26
CA GLN A 107 -2.74 -1.53 -12.98
C GLN A 107 -3.00 -3.04 -13.11
N LEU A 108 -1.98 -3.80 -13.49
CA LEU A 108 -2.09 -5.26 -13.59
C LEU A 108 -2.43 -5.91 -12.25
N ALA A 109 -1.87 -5.40 -11.13
CA ALA A 109 -2.18 -5.88 -9.78
C ALA A 109 -3.64 -5.56 -9.40
N GLU A 110 -4.13 -4.37 -9.69
CA GLU A 110 -5.52 -3.98 -9.47
C GLU A 110 -6.48 -4.91 -10.22
N GLU A 111 -6.25 -5.16 -11.50
CA GLU A 111 -7.07 -6.07 -12.32
C GLU A 111 -7.08 -7.51 -11.79
N GLN A 112 -5.98 -7.98 -11.19
CA GLN A 112 -5.87 -9.37 -10.73
C GLN A 112 -6.41 -9.60 -9.31
N PHE A 113 -6.34 -8.58 -8.43
CA PHE A 113 -6.54 -8.80 -7.00
C PHE A 113 -7.76 -8.08 -6.41
N VAL A 114 -8.24 -6.97 -6.97
CA VAL A 114 -9.33 -6.16 -6.41
C VAL A 114 -10.60 -6.99 -6.21
N ASP A 115 -11.04 -7.72 -7.21
CA ASP A 115 -12.31 -8.45 -7.15
C ASP A 115 -12.21 -9.71 -6.27
N LYS A 116 -11.09 -10.41 -6.37
CA LYS A 116 -10.93 -11.71 -5.68
C LYS A 116 -10.56 -11.55 -4.22
N TRP A 117 -9.70 -10.60 -3.91
CA TRP A 117 -9.05 -10.48 -2.60
C TRP A 117 -9.38 -9.17 -1.87
N ARG A 118 -10.30 -8.35 -2.40
CA ARG A 118 -10.61 -7.01 -1.84
C ARG A 118 -9.36 -6.24 -1.47
N SER A 119 -8.44 -6.13 -2.43
CA SER A 119 -7.13 -5.52 -2.22
C SER A 119 -7.13 -4.04 -2.57
N ASN A 120 -6.39 -3.25 -1.81
CA ASN A 120 -6.10 -1.86 -2.11
C ASN A 120 -4.63 -1.72 -2.50
N THR A 121 -4.38 -1.09 -3.64
CA THR A 121 -3.04 -0.98 -4.23
C THR A 121 -2.65 0.47 -4.39
N PHE A 122 -1.48 0.86 -3.87
CA PHE A 122 -0.96 2.23 -3.94
C PHE A 122 0.56 2.26 -3.98
N PHE A 123 1.13 3.39 -4.41
CA PHE A 123 2.59 3.59 -4.39
C PHE A 123 3.06 4.04 -3.02
N TYR A 124 4.19 3.48 -2.58
CA TYR A 124 4.85 3.90 -1.36
C TYR A 124 6.37 3.66 -1.44
N LEU A 125 7.16 4.74 -1.23
CA LEU A 125 8.63 4.72 -1.24
C LEU A 125 9.28 4.05 -2.47
N GLY A 126 8.66 4.17 -3.63
CA GLY A 126 9.16 3.60 -4.89
C GLY A 126 8.72 2.17 -5.16
N ASP A 127 8.05 1.52 -4.22
CA ASP A 127 7.43 0.20 -4.36
C ASP A 127 5.90 0.33 -4.51
N ILE A 128 5.24 -0.76 -4.87
CA ILE A 128 3.79 -0.85 -4.88
C ILE A 128 3.36 -1.67 -3.66
N LEU A 129 2.51 -1.07 -2.84
CA LEU A 129 1.91 -1.74 -1.69
C LEU A 129 0.54 -2.28 -2.04
N VAL A 130 0.25 -3.48 -1.54
CA VAL A 130 -1.06 -4.13 -1.64
C VAL A 130 -1.50 -4.50 -0.24
N ILE A 131 -2.60 -3.92 0.25
CA ILE A 131 -3.25 -4.33 1.49
C ILE A 131 -4.44 -5.20 1.12
N THR A 132 -4.46 -6.42 1.59
CA THR A 132 -5.44 -7.44 1.22
C THR A 132 -6.22 -7.90 2.44
N GLN A 133 -7.53 -8.10 2.26
CA GLN A 133 -8.39 -8.72 3.26
C GLN A 133 -8.55 -10.20 2.96
N LEU A 134 -8.37 -11.04 3.98
CA LEU A 134 -8.61 -12.49 3.93
C LEU A 134 -9.82 -12.83 4.80
N LYS A 135 -10.54 -13.89 4.43
CA LYS A 135 -11.67 -14.38 5.21
C LYS A 135 -11.22 -15.38 6.28
N GLU A 136 -10.18 -16.14 5.97
CA GLU A 136 -9.60 -17.20 6.79
C GLU A 136 -8.08 -17.13 6.69
N THR A 137 -7.39 -17.54 7.73
CA THR A 137 -5.91 -17.53 7.77
C THR A 137 -5.29 -18.50 6.74
N GLU A 138 -5.98 -19.59 6.45
CA GLU A 138 -5.55 -20.61 5.47
C GLU A 138 -5.52 -20.09 4.04
N GLU A 139 -6.27 -19.02 3.73
CA GLU A 139 -6.26 -18.35 2.42
C GLU A 139 -4.88 -17.78 2.07
N ILE A 140 -3.99 -17.57 3.06
CA ILE A 140 -2.65 -17.03 2.82
C ILE A 140 -1.83 -17.88 1.83
N THR A 141 -1.97 -19.19 1.87
CA THR A 141 -1.29 -20.09 0.93
C THR A 141 -1.81 -19.89 -0.49
N ALA A 142 -3.12 -19.79 -0.67
CA ALA A 142 -3.73 -19.51 -1.96
C ALA A 142 -3.36 -18.11 -2.49
N TYR A 143 -3.28 -17.14 -1.59
CA TYR A 143 -2.85 -15.78 -1.87
C TYR A 143 -1.37 -15.73 -2.28
N THR A 144 -0.48 -16.37 -1.53
CA THR A 144 0.96 -16.49 -1.87
C THR A 144 1.15 -17.09 -3.26
N ASN A 145 0.43 -18.17 -3.58
CA ASN A 145 0.45 -18.79 -4.90
C ASN A 145 -0.09 -17.85 -6.00
N ALA A 146 -1.10 -17.03 -5.70
CA ALA A 146 -1.63 -16.04 -6.63
C ALA A 146 -0.60 -14.94 -6.90
N MET A 147 0.09 -14.44 -5.85
CA MET A 147 1.17 -13.46 -5.97
C MET A 147 2.37 -14.01 -6.75
N ASP A 148 2.72 -15.29 -6.59
CA ASP A 148 3.79 -15.91 -7.37
C ASP A 148 3.44 -15.97 -8.87
N ARG A 149 2.20 -16.34 -9.19
CA ARG A 149 1.70 -16.31 -10.58
C ARG A 149 1.68 -14.88 -11.14
N PHE A 150 1.31 -13.90 -10.31
CA PHE A 150 1.32 -12.50 -10.68
C PHE A 150 2.74 -12.02 -11.03
N CYS A 151 3.75 -12.33 -10.22
CA CYS A 151 5.14 -11.96 -10.51
C CYS A 151 5.60 -12.50 -11.88
N LYS A 152 5.22 -13.74 -12.20
CA LYS A 152 5.51 -14.36 -13.51
C LYS A 152 4.73 -13.70 -14.64
N LEU A 153 3.48 -13.30 -14.39
CA LEU A 153 2.64 -12.59 -15.35
C LEU A 153 3.19 -11.19 -15.64
N ALA A 154 3.56 -10.43 -14.61
CA ALA A 154 4.14 -9.10 -14.75
C ALA A 154 5.42 -9.12 -15.60
N LYS A 155 6.27 -10.13 -15.40
CA LYS A 155 7.45 -10.34 -16.25
C LYS A 155 7.07 -10.58 -17.70
N ARG A 156 6.05 -11.38 -17.96
CA ARG A 156 5.63 -11.72 -19.33
C ARG A 156 4.93 -10.58 -20.06
N VAL A 157 4.08 -9.82 -19.35
CA VAL A 157 3.22 -8.78 -19.94
C VAL A 157 3.93 -7.42 -19.94
N CYS A 158 4.53 -7.04 -18.83
CA CYS A 158 5.15 -5.73 -18.64
C CYS A 158 6.68 -5.76 -18.78
N GLY A 159 7.31 -6.93 -18.89
CA GLY A 159 8.77 -7.05 -18.82
C GLY A 159 9.36 -6.79 -17.43
N ALA A 160 8.52 -6.60 -16.40
CA ALA A 160 8.92 -6.22 -15.07
C ALA A 160 9.37 -7.43 -14.23
N LYS A 161 10.55 -7.36 -13.62
CA LYS A 161 11.01 -8.32 -12.63
C LYS A 161 10.46 -7.93 -11.26
N VAL A 162 9.29 -8.45 -10.90
CA VAL A 162 8.60 -8.15 -9.65
C VAL A 162 8.88 -9.21 -8.61
N THR A 163 9.27 -8.80 -7.40
CA THR A 163 9.31 -9.65 -6.21
C THR A 163 8.20 -9.22 -5.27
N ALA A 164 7.31 -10.14 -4.93
CA ALA A 164 6.24 -9.88 -3.96
C ALA A 164 6.68 -10.37 -2.57
N GLY A 165 6.96 -9.42 -1.66
CA GLY A 165 7.19 -9.75 -0.26
C GLY A 165 5.89 -9.72 0.52
N ILE A 166 5.52 -10.82 1.16
CA ILE A 166 4.26 -10.97 1.89
C ILE A 166 4.57 -11.00 3.38
N GLY A 167 3.92 -10.09 4.13
CA GLY A 167 4.03 -10.00 5.57
C GLY A 167 3.22 -11.06 6.32
N PRO A 168 3.35 -11.12 7.65
CA PRO A 168 2.48 -11.96 8.46
C PRO A 168 1.03 -11.50 8.36
N VAL A 169 0.12 -12.47 8.45
CA VAL A 169 -1.33 -12.18 8.56
C VAL A 169 -1.60 -11.61 9.94
N CYS A 170 -2.40 -10.56 10.01
CA CYS A 170 -2.85 -9.95 11.25
C CYS A 170 -4.38 -9.98 11.32
N ASP A 171 -4.94 -10.09 12.52
CA ASP A 171 -6.36 -10.12 12.83
C ASP A 171 -6.92 -8.73 13.18
N GLU A 172 -6.05 -7.79 13.51
CA GLU A 172 -6.43 -6.40 13.71
C GLU A 172 -5.79 -5.47 12.66
N ILE A 173 -6.56 -4.48 12.20
CA ILE A 173 -6.06 -3.45 11.25
C ILE A 173 -4.89 -2.67 11.87
N ALA A 174 -4.89 -2.50 13.19
CA ALA A 174 -3.82 -1.80 13.92
C ALA A 174 -2.45 -2.50 13.84
N GLU A 175 -2.43 -3.78 13.48
CA GLU A 175 -1.21 -4.58 13.32
C GLU A 175 -0.62 -4.54 11.90
N LEU A 176 -1.28 -3.87 10.96
CA LEU A 176 -0.76 -3.70 9.59
C LEU A 176 0.67 -3.12 9.52
N PRO A 177 1.13 -2.26 10.44
CA PRO A 177 2.53 -1.86 10.49
C PRO A 177 3.50 -3.03 10.63
N ALA A 178 3.18 -4.02 11.47
CA ALA A 178 3.99 -5.22 11.66
C ALA A 178 3.97 -6.11 10.40
N SER A 179 2.79 -6.25 9.77
CA SER A 179 2.65 -6.96 8.49
C SER A 179 3.48 -6.30 7.39
N TYR A 180 3.45 -4.96 7.30
CA TYR A 180 4.28 -4.21 6.35
C TYR A 180 5.79 -4.42 6.60
N GLN A 181 6.25 -4.37 7.84
CA GLN A 181 7.65 -4.64 8.16
C GLN A 181 8.06 -6.07 7.77
N GLY A 182 7.22 -7.06 8.05
CA GLY A 182 7.43 -8.42 7.59
C GLY A 182 7.52 -8.54 6.07
N ALA A 183 6.65 -7.84 5.34
CA ALA A 183 6.67 -7.79 3.88
C ALA A 183 7.98 -7.17 3.36
N ARG A 184 8.46 -6.11 4.00
CA ARG A 184 9.74 -5.47 3.67
C ARG A 184 10.91 -6.40 3.90
N ASN A 185 10.92 -7.12 5.01
CA ASN A 185 11.92 -8.13 5.29
C ASN A 185 11.86 -9.25 4.23
N ALA A 186 10.67 -9.73 3.85
CA ALA A 186 10.50 -10.74 2.81
C ALA A 186 11.12 -10.30 1.48
N VAL A 187 10.94 -9.03 1.07
CA VAL A 187 11.56 -8.49 -0.16
C VAL A 187 13.08 -8.55 -0.08
N SER A 188 13.71 -8.36 1.08
CA SER A 188 15.17 -8.41 1.21
C SER A 188 15.74 -9.79 0.89
N TYR A 189 14.99 -10.85 1.15
CA TYR A 189 15.36 -12.23 0.82
C TYR A 189 15.41 -12.54 -0.70
N ARG A 190 15.02 -11.59 -1.57
CA ARG A 190 15.14 -11.74 -3.03
C ARG A 190 16.57 -12.02 -3.50
N VAL A 191 17.57 -11.61 -2.72
CA VAL A 191 18.98 -11.86 -3.00
C VAL A 191 19.29 -13.36 -2.92
N ILE A 192 18.61 -14.07 -2.04
CA ILE A 192 18.81 -15.52 -1.82
C ILE A 192 17.89 -16.35 -2.72
N TYR A 193 16.59 -16.01 -2.71
CA TYR A 193 15.57 -16.80 -3.41
C TYR A 193 15.35 -16.38 -4.86
N GLY A 194 15.98 -15.29 -5.31
CA GLY A 194 15.84 -14.75 -6.65
C GLY A 194 14.64 -13.82 -6.84
N ASN A 195 14.66 -13.12 -7.97
CA ASN A 195 13.60 -12.19 -8.36
C ASN A 195 12.45 -12.91 -9.09
N THR A 196 11.32 -12.22 -9.30
CA THR A 196 10.17 -12.70 -10.07
C THR A 196 9.42 -13.84 -9.38
N ARG A 197 9.22 -13.70 -8.09
CA ARG A 197 8.47 -14.65 -7.24
C ARG A 197 7.84 -13.98 -6.04
N ALA A 198 6.89 -14.66 -5.40
CA ALA A 198 6.41 -14.31 -4.08
C ALA A 198 7.28 -14.94 -2.99
N ILE A 199 7.48 -14.18 -1.92
CA ILE A 199 8.24 -14.57 -0.73
C ILE A 199 7.36 -14.27 0.47
N ASN A 200 6.88 -15.30 1.16
CA ASN A 200 6.09 -15.15 2.38
C ASN A 200 7.02 -15.23 3.59
N ILE A 201 7.06 -14.17 4.40
CA ILE A 201 7.96 -14.11 5.54
C ILE A 201 7.68 -15.22 6.58
N ALA A 202 6.42 -15.59 6.77
CA ALA A 202 6.04 -16.64 7.70
C ALA A 202 6.55 -18.04 7.31
N GLU A 203 6.86 -18.26 6.02
CA GLU A 203 7.45 -19.52 5.54
C GLU A 203 8.97 -19.54 5.73
N ILE A 204 9.62 -18.37 5.83
CA ILE A 204 11.08 -18.24 5.91
C ILE A 204 11.53 -18.01 7.35
N ASP A 205 10.82 -17.20 8.10
CA ASP A 205 11.09 -16.88 9.49
C ASP A 205 9.80 -17.03 10.34
N PRO A 206 9.38 -18.28 10.62
CA PRO A 206 8.14 -18.56 11.36
C PRO A 206 8.15 -18.06 12.79
N GLN A 207 9.33 -17.77 13.37
CA GLN A 207 9.45 -17.35 14.77
C GLN A 207 9.52 -15.83 14.94
N GLY A 208 9.56 -15.08 13.81
CA GLY A 208 9.64 -13.63 13.86
C GLY A 208 10.77 -13.18 14.77
N SER A 209 11.97 -13.69 14.55
CA SER A 209 13.13 -13.24 15.29
C SER A 209 13.29 -11.75 15.03
N ALA A 210 12.75 -10.96 15.96
CA ALA A 210 12.87 -9.50 15.99
C ALA A 210 14.30 -9.07 16.34
N GLU A 211 15.30 -9.89 16.02
CA GLU A 211 16.66 -9.45 15.97
C GLU A 211 16.80 -8.57 14.74
N GLU A 212 17.01 -7.30 14.99
CA GLU A 212 17.41 -6.31 14.00
C GLU A 212 18.34 -6.93 12.96
N PRO A 213 18.07 -6.73 11.67
CA PRO A 213 18.78 -7.50 10.67
C PRO A 213 20.29 -7.29 10.84
N TRP A 214 21.05 -8.38 10.72
CA TRP A 214 22.49 -8.41 10.50
C TRP A 214 23.00 -7.24 9.62
N GLU A 215 22.09 -6.57 8.92
CA GLU A 215 22.35 -5.42 8.05
C GLU A 215 23.08 -4.27 8.74
N GLU A 216 22.71 -3.83 9.94
CA GLU A 216 23.39 -2.67 10.55
C GLU A 216 24.80 -3.01 11.03
N GLN A 217 25.02 -4.16 11.62
CA GLN A 217 26.36 -4.56 12.06
C GLN A 217 27.27 -4.97 10.90
N SER A 218 26.74 -5.73 9.93
CA SER A 218 27.49 -6.16 8.76
C SER A 218 27.79 -5.01 7.81
N ILE A 219 26.80 -4.14 7.53
CA ILE A 219 27.00 -2.92 6.76
C ILE A 219 27.92 -1.94 7.49
N GLY A 220 27.78 -1.79 8.79
CA GLY A 220 28.66 -0.97 9.62
C GLY A 220 30.13 -1.43 9.56
N ASN A 221 30.37 -2.73 9.57
CA ASN A 221 31.70 -3.32 9.44
C ASN A 221 32.25 -3.12 8.02
N ILE A 222 31.45 -3.35 6.98
CA ILE A 222 31.86 -3.12 5.59
C ILE A 222 32.17 -1.63 5.35
N LEU A 223 31.32 -0.72 5.85
CA LEU A 223 31.57 0.73 5.74
C LEU A 223 32.82 1.18 6.50
N LYS A 224 33.10 0.59 7.68
CA LYS A 224 34.34 0.84 8.41
C LYS A 224 35.57 0.41 7.62
N LYS A 225 35.51 -0.76 6.97
CA LYS A 225 36.61 -1.29 6.14
C LYS A 225 36.82 -0.49 4.87
N ILE A 226 35.75 0.01 4.24
CA ILE A 226 35.85 0.95 3.12
C ILE A 226 36.57 2.24 3.55
N LYS A 227 36.25 2.79 4.72
CA LYS A 227 36.87 4.01 5.25
C LYS A 227 38.35 3.82 5.59
N THR A 228 38.79 2.62 5.96
CA THR A 228 40.18 2.31 6.25
C THR A 228 41.03 2.00 5.03
N GLY A 229 40.39 1.81 3.85
CA GLY A 229 41.11 1.57 2.59
C GLY A 229 41.79 0.20 2.46
N ASP A 230 41.48 -0.72 3.35
CA ASP A 230 42.06 -2.08 3.36
C ASP A 230 41.23 -3.01 2.47
N GLU A 231 41.68 -3.22 1.25
CA GLU A 231 40.98 -4.02 0.23
C GLU A 231 40.88 -5.50 0.61
N GLN A 232 41.86 -6.04 1.30
CA GLN A 232 41.87 -7.44 1.71
C GLN A 232 40.87 -7.66 2.87
N ALA A 233 40.86 -6.79 3.87
CA ALA A 233 39.91 -6.82 4.96
C ALA A 233 38.46 -6.54 4.51
N LEU A 234 38.28 -5.77 3.44
CA LEU A 234 36.96 -5.56 2.82
C LEU A 234 36.47 -6.85 2.15
N LYS A 235 37.31 -7.53 1.37
CA LYS A 235 36.96 -8.81 0.73
C LYS A 235 36.60 -9.89 1.74
N GLU A 236 37.33 -9.95 2.86
CA GLU A 236 37.03 -10.88 3.96
C GLU A 236 35.70 -10.56 4.63
N ALA A 237 35.44 -9.29 4.96
CA ALA A 237 34.18 -8.88 5.57
C ALA A 237 32.95 -9.15 4.66
N VAL A 238 33.08 -8.93 3.37
CA VAL A 238 32.03 -9.28 2.40
C VAL A 238 31.84 -10.78 2.31
N LYS A 239 32.93 -11.55 2.29
CA LYS A 239 32.87 -13.02 2.24
C LYS A 239 32.26 -13.62 3.52
N GLU A 240 32.60 -13.10 4.69
CA GLU A 240 31.97 -13.48 5.96
C GLU A 240 30.46 -13.17 5.98
N SER A 241 30.07 -11.99 5.54
CA SER A 241 28.68 -11.58 5.44
C SER A 241 27.88 -12.49 4.48
N VAL A 242 28.44 -12.84 3.34
CA VAL A 242 27.83 -13.79 2.38
C VAL A 242 27.78 -15.21 2.93
N THR A 243 28.79 -15.65 3.67
CA THR A 243 28.83 -16.99 4.28
C THR A 243 27.82 -17.12 5.41
N GLN A 244 27.66 -16.08 6.22
CA GLN A 244 26.62 -16.04 7.27
C GLN A 244 25.21 -16.09 6.69
N LEU A 245 24.99 -15.43 5.53
CA LEU A 245 23.74 -15.50 4.77
C LEU A 245 23.46 -16.90 4.25
N SER A 246 24.44 -17.53 3.63
CA SER A 246 24.27 -18.88 3.05
C SER A 246 24.17 -19.98 4.09
N GLY A 247 24.80 -19.82 5.28
CA GLY A 247 24.71 -20.76 6.38
C GLY A 247 23.34 -20.80 7.09
N ARG A 248 22.60 -19.69 7.10
CA ARG A 248 21.22 -19.62 7.62
C ARG A 248 20.20 -20.22 6.66
N GLY A 249 20.45 -20.16 5.33
CA GLY A 249 19.59 -20.77 4.31
C GLY A 249 19.73 -22.28 4.17
N ALA A 250 20.74 -22.90 4.78
CA ALA A 250 20.99 -24.34 4.72
C ALA A 250 20.48 -25.12 5.96
N SER A 251 19.79 -24.45 6.89
CA SER A 251 19.23 -25.04 8.12
C SER A 251 17.71 -25.20 8.07
N LEU A 252 17.16 -25.35 6.86
CA LEU A 252 15.75 -25.68 6.61
C LEU A 252 15.65 -26.98 5.84
#